data_b740edfe44a78646bb7e6a2524a749c2
#
_entry.id   b740edfe44a78646bb7e6a2524a749c2
#
_cell.length_a   1.000
_cell.length_b   1.000
_cell.length_c   1.000
_cell.angle_alpha   90.00
_cell.angle_beta   90.00
_cell.angle_gamma   90.00
#
_symmetry.space_group_name_H-M   'P 1'
#
loop_
_entity.id
_entity.type
_entity.pdbx_description
1 polymer ?
#
loop_
_entity_poly.entity_id
_entity_poly.type
_entity_poly.pdbx_seq_one_letter_code
_entity_poly.pdbx_strand_id
1 'polypeptide(L)'
;MNNLSLDKYDLEYFDPINISKKIEEDYERYLYSSFPLRNEEFFEKFKEEIKENHPYTKNKLFLEYHHRYESGKFLKDIENVHKLLGKTFKDLGTTYPLYKHQEDSLIKVTNGSNVLISTGTGSGKTESFLLPIINHLLFELDNETLKNNGV
;
A
#
# COMPACT_ATOMS: atom_id res chain seq x y z
N MET A 1 -23.70 5.54 5.60
CA MET A 1 -22.42 5.83 6.26
C MET A 1 -22.07 4.61 7.11
N ASN A 2 -21.44 3.62 6.51
CA ASN A 2 -21.00 2.45 7.24
C ASN A 2 -19.54 2.70 7.64
N ASN A 3 -19.35 3.02 8.92
CA ASN A 3 -18.07 2.79 9.57
C ASN A 3 -17.77 1.30 9.40
N LEU A 4 -16.81 0.96 8.54
CA LEU A 4 -16.11 -0.30 8.63
C LEU A 4 -15.32 -0.26 9.95
N SER A 5 -16.00 -0.47 11.06
CA SER A 5 -15.36 -1.01 12.24
C SER A 5 -14.91 -2.40 11.81
N LEU A 6 -13.63 -2.59 11.57
CA LEU A 6 -13.04 -3.91 11.53
C LEU A 6 -13.43 -4.55 12.85
N ASP A 7 -14.39 -5.45 12.80
CA ASP A 7 -14.86 -6.16 13.98
C ASP A 7 -13.68 -6.87 14.61
N LYS A 8 -13.68 -6.94 15.93
CA LYS A 8 -12.63 -7.59 16.74
C LYS A 8 -12.31 -9.02 16.24
N TYR A 9 -13.25 -9.64 15.54
CA TYR A 9 -13.12 -10.96 14.89
C TYR A 9 -12.25 -10.93 13.62
N ASP A 10 -12.18 -9.81 12.88
CA ASP A 10 -11.34 -9.70 11.69
C ASP A 10 -9.87 -9.55 12.04
N LEU A 11 -9.53 -9.00 13.20
CA LEU A 11 -8.14 -8.87 13.66
C LEU A 11 -7.56 -10.20 14.16
N GLU A 12 -8.38 -11.09 14.71
CA GLU A 12 -7.98 -12.45 15.12
C GLU A 12 -7.70 -13.35 13.90
N TYR A 13 -8.38 -13.08 12.76
CA TYR A 13 -8.16 -13.76 11.47
C TYR A 13 -6.90 -13.27 10.73
N PHE A 14 -6.36 -12.12 11.06
CA PHE A 14 -5.19 -11.50 10.44
C PHE A 14 -3.96 -11.47 11.35
N ASP A 15 -3.76 -12.51 12.14
CA ASP A 15 -2.45 -12.70 12.81
C ASP A 15 -1.46 -13.28 11.78
N PRO A 16 -0.52 -12.46 11.27
CA PRO A 16 0.41 -12.89 10.23
C PRO A 16 1.31 -14.03 10.69
N ILE A 17 1.56 -14.15 12.00
CA ILE A 17 2.38 -15.21 12.56
C ILE A 17 1.62 -16.54 12.52
N ASN A 18 0.36 -16.55 12.93
CA ASN A 18 -0.47 -17.75 12.87
C ASN A 18 -0.80 -18.17 11.43
N ILE A 19 -1.06 -17.21 10.54
CA ILE A 19 -1.27 -17.48 9.12
C ILE A 19 -0.02 -18.10 8.50
N SER A 20 1.17 -17.58 8.81
CA SER A 20 2.42 -18.13 8.32
C SER A 20 2.65 -19.56 8.77
N LYS A 21 2.44 -19.85 10.06
CA LYS A 21 2.54 -21.22 10.59
C LYS A 21 1.57 -22.17 9.89
N LYS A 22 0.33 -21.71 9.69
CA LYS A 22 -0.66 -22.51 8.99
C LYS A 22 -0.30 -22.78 7.52
N ILE A 23 0.26 -21.80 6.83
CA ILE A 23 0.76 -21.98 5.46
C ILE A 23 1.90 -23.01 5.45
N GLU A 24 2.82 -22.94 6.39
CA GLU A 24 3.93 -23.88 6.52
C GLU A 24 3.41 -25.31 6.76
N GLU A 25 2.48 -25.50 7.70
CA GLU A 25 1.84 -26.79 8.00
C GLU A 25 1.04 -27.33 6.79
N ASP A 26 0.28 -26.50 6.10
CA ASP A 26 -0.50 -26.88 4.92
C ASP A 26 0.43 -27.25 3.76
N TYR A 27 1.56 -26.56 3.61
CA TYR A 27 2.56 -26.86 2.59
C TYR A 27 3.28 -28.18 2.88
N GLU A 28 3.67 -28.46 4.13
CA GLU A 28 4.22 -29.75 4.52
C GLU A 28 3.23 -30.89 4.22
N ARG A 29 1.97 -30.71 4.60
CA ARG A 29 0.89 -31.66 4.32
C ARG A 29 0.70 -31.91 2.83
N TYR A 30 0.77 -30.85 2.02
CA TYR A 30 0.74 -30.97 0.57
C TYR A 30 1.90 -31.80 0.04
N LEU A 31 3.13 -31.56 0.49
CA LEU A 31 4.30 -32.32 0.07
C LEU A 31 4.16 -33.81 0.44
N TYR A 32 3.75 -34.11 1.66
CA TYR A 32 3.58 -35.49 2.12
C TYR A 32 2.48 -36.24 1.33
N SER A 33 1.42 -35.55 0.98
CA SER A 33 0.34 -36.14 0.18
C SER A 33 0.69 -36.29 -1.31
N SER A 34 1.53 -35.40 -1.83
CA SER A 34 1.94 -35.43 -3.24
C SER A 34 2.99 -36.49 -3.54
N PHE A 35 3.76 -36.92 -2.52
CA PHE A 35 4.80 -37.93 -2.64
C PHE A 35 4.51 -39.12 -1.70
N PRO A 36 3.50 -39.95 -1.99
CA PRO A 36 3.14 -41.07 -1.14
C PRO A 36 4.19 -42.20 -1.24
N LEU A 37 5.18 -42.17 -0.38
CA LEU A 37 6.20 -43.21 -0.29
C LEU A 37 5.63 -44.39 0.50
N ARG A 38 5.64 -45.61 -0.08
CA ARG A 38 5.07 -46.80 0.53
C ARG A 38 5.96 -47.40 1.65
N ASN A 39 7.24 -47.06 1.64
CA ASN A 39 8.19 -47.52 2.65
C ASN A 39 8.25 -46.51 3.80
N GLU A 40 7.91 -46.92 5.01
CA GLU A 40 7.86 -46.07 6.20
C GLU A 40 9.22 -45.44 6.51
N GLU A 41 10.32 -46.19 6.39
CA GLU A 41 11.67 -45.67 6.67
C GLU A 41 12.07 -44.56 5.71
N PHE A 42 11.76 -44.71 4.42
CA PHE A 42 11.99 -43.66 3.42
C PHE A 42 11.07 -42.46 3.64
N PHE A 43 9.84 -42.69 4.08
CA PHE A 43 8.90 -41.63 4.35
C PHE A 43 9.32 -40.76 5.54
N GLU A 44 9.82 -41.39 6.62
CA GLU A 44 10.33 -40.62 7.76
C GLU A 44 11.59 -39.82 7.41
N LYS A 45 12.55 -40.43 6.68
CA LYS A 45 13.73 -39.70 6.18
C LYS A 45 13.35 -38.53 5.25
N PHE A 46 12.33 -38.71 4.44
CA PHE A 46 11.80 -37.65 3.56
C PHE A 46 11.21 -36.49 4.36
N LYS A 47 10.47 -36.77 5.43
CA LYS A 47 9.95 -35.74 6.34
C LYS A 47 11.08 -34.98 7.04
N GLU A 48 12.08 -35.68 7.54
CA GLU A 48 13.25 -35.08 8.18
C GLU A 48 13.99 -34.16 7.21
N GLU A 49 14.24 -34.63 5.99
CA GLU A 49 14.92 -33.84 4.94
C GLU A 49 14.14 -32.57 4.56
N ILE A 50 12.80 -32.67 4.44
CA ILE A 50 11.97 -31.50 4.18
C ILE A 50 12.05 -30.49 5.32
N LYS A 51 11.96 -30.95 6.57
CA LYS A 51 12.03 -30.06 7.75
C LYS A 51 13.37 -29.35 7.88
N GLU A 52 14.46 -30.06 7.60
CA GLU A 52 15.80 -29.53 7.85
C GLU A 52 16.36 -28.73 6.66
N ASN A 53 16.08 -29.14 5.45
CA ASN A 53 16.78 -28.65 4.25
C ASN A 53 15.88 -27.97 3.21
N HIS A 54 14.55 -28.11 3.32
CA HIS A 54 13.68 -27.46 2.34
C HIS A 54 13.68 -25.94 2.50
N PRO A 55 13.83 -25.16 1.40
CA PRO A 55 13.95 -23.70 1.48
C PRO A 55 12.80 -22.99 2.20
N TYR A 56 11.58 -23.52 2.11
CA TYR A 56 10.39 -22.91 2.73
C TYR A 56 10.21 -23.24 4.20
N THR A 57 10.80 -24.35 4.69
CA THR A 57 10.76 -24.73 6.11
C THR A 57 11.98 -24.23 6.86
N LYS A 58 13.13 -24.11 6.16
CA LYS A 58 14.39 -23.65 6.73
C LYS A 58 14.45 -22.11 6.86
N ASN A 59 13.87 -21.39 5.91
CA ASN A 59 13.85 -19.94 5.92
C ASN A 59 12.78 -19.44 6.87
N LYS A 60 13.21 -18.88 8.00
CA LYS A 60 12.28 -18.25 8.94
C LYS A 60 11.52 -17.11 8.26
N LEU A 61 10.25 -16.98 8.62
CA LEU A 61 9.43 -15.87 8.20
C LEU A 61 10.11 -14.55 8.57
N PHE A 62 10.24 -13.65 7.59
CA PHE A 62 10.70 -12.30 7.83
C PHE A 62 9.49 -11.37 7.88
N LEU A 63 9.23 -10.80 9.05
CA LEU A 63 8.16 -9.83 9.24
C LEU A 63 8.77 -8.42 9.21
N GLU A 64 8.40 -7.63 8.22
CA GLU A 64 8.80 -6.24 8.12
C GLU A 64 7.62 -5.35 8.54
N TYR A 65 7.84 -4.51 9.54
CA TYR A 65 6.86 -3.55 10.01
C TYR A 65 7.17 -2.16 9.45
N HIS A 66 6.19 -1.60 8.75
CA HIS A 66 6.24 -0.21 8.30
C HIS A 66 5.32 0.66 9.15
N HIS A 67 5.84 1.78 9.62
CA HIS A 67 5.01 2.79 10.27
C HIS A 67 3.94 3.30 9.30
N ARG A 68 2.76 3.61 9.82
CA ARG A 68 1.74 4.29 9.03
C ARG A 68 2.25 5.66 8.60
N TYR A 69 1.94 6.03 7.37
CA TYR A 69 2.24 7.38 6.91
C TYR A 69 1.45 8.40 7.71
N GLU A 70 2.10 9.52 8.01
CA GLU A 70 1.47 10.63 8.72
C GLU A 70 0.32 11.20 7.89
N SER A 71 -0.83 11.39 8.54
CA SER A 71 -2.00 12.00 7.91
C SER A 71 -1.82 13.51 7.82
N GLY A 72 -2.07 14.06 6.66
CA GLY A 72 -2.15 15.49 6.39
C GLY A 72 -3.59 16.01 6.44
N LYS A 73 -3.84 17.09 5.70
CA LYS A 73 -5.14 17.76 5.63
C LYS A 73 -6.03 17.20 4.52
N PHE A 74 -7.31 17.52 4.60
CA PHE A 74 -8.23 17.39 3.47
C PHE A 74 -7.97 18.51 2.44
N LEU A 75 -8.24 18.24 1.16
CA LEU A 75 -8.07 19.23 0.10
C LEU A 75 -8.81 20.55 0.36
N LYS A 76 -9.99 20.48 0.98
CA LYS A 76 -10.81 21.66 1.34
C LYS A 76 -10.16 22.56 2.38
N ASP A 77 -9.20 22.04 3.15
CA ASP A 77 -8.53 22.74 4.26
C ASP A 77 -7.14 23.26 3.85
N ILE A 78 -6.79 23.12 2.55
CA ILE A 78 -5.53 23.59 2.00
C ILE A 78 -5.81 24.84 1.15
N GLU A 79 -5.03 25.89 1.39
CA GLU A 79 -5.14 27.15 0.61
C GLU A 79 -4.61 26.96 -0.81
N ASN A 80 -5.11 27.79 -1.74
CA ASN A 80 -4.70 27.77 -3.14
C ASN A 80 -4.95 26.44 -3.88
N VAL A 81 -5.97 25.70 -3.44
CA VAL A 81 -6.43 24.49 -4.11
C VAL A 81 -7.70 24.76 -4.90
N HIS A 82 -7.69 24.36 -6.17
CA HIS A 82 -8.84 24.56 -7.05
C HIS A 82 -10.02 23.71 -6.59
N LYS A 83 -11.22 24.28 -6.53
CA LYS A 83 -12.45 23.63 -6.03
C LYS A 83 -12.84 22.33 -6.75
N LEU A 84 -12.41 22.15 -8.00
CA LEU A 84 -12.68 20.94 -8.77
C LEU A 84 -11.65 19.83 -8.54
N LEU A 85 -10.51 20.12 -7.89
CA LEU A 85 -9.46 19.14 -7.68
C LEU A 85 -9.99 17.88 -6.94
N GLY A 86 -10.80 18.08 -5.92
CA GLY A 86 -11.42 16.97 -5.17
C GLY A 86 -12.40 16.11 -5.98
N LYS A 87 -12.92 16.63 -7.10
CA LYS A 87 -13.78 15.86 -8.02
C LYS A 87 -12.96 14.96 -8.95
N THR A 88 -11.73 15.34 -9.24
CA THR A 88 -10.82 14.57 -10.09
C THR A 88 -10.30 13.31 -9.38
N PHE A 89 -10.05 13.43 -8.09
CA PHE A 89 -9.59 12.32 -7.23
C PHE A 89 -10.77 11.85 -6.37
N LYS A 90 -11.36 10.72 -6.71
CA LYS A 90 -12.64 10.22 -6.20
C LYS A 90 -12.78 10.25 -4.67
N ASP A 91 -11.79 9.76 -3.92
CA ASP A 91 -11.83 9.67 -2.47
C ASP A 91 -10.63 10.35 -1.78
N LEU A 92 -9.53 10.52 -2.52
CA LEU A 92 -8.31 11.10 -2.01
C LEU A 92 -8.48 12.59 -1.69
N GLY A 93 -8.16 12.95 -0.47
CA GLY A 93 -8.27 14.33 0.02
C GLY A 93 -9.70 14.81 0.25
N THR A 94 -10.72 14.00 -0.05
CA THR A 94 -12.14 14.31 0.16
C THR A 94 -12.77 13.40 1.19
N THR A 95 -12.74 12.08 0.99
CA THR A 95 -13.22 11.06 1.94
C THR A 95 -12.12 10.72 2.95
N TYR A 96 -10.88 10.62 2.48
CA TYR A 96 -9.68 10.39 3.29
C TYR A 96 -8.76 11.59 3.20
N PRO A 97 -8.10 12.01 4.30
CA PRO A 97 -7.11 13.08 4.25
C PRO A 97 -5.93 12.66 3.38
N LEU A 98 -5.23 13.63 2.82
CA LEU A 98 -3.95 13.39 2.16
C LEU A 98 -2.93 12.84 3.17
N TYR A 99 -1.93 12.13 2.69
CA TYR A 99 -0.73 11.90 3.49
C TYR A 99 0.08 13.21 3.59
N LYS A 100 0.84 13.36 4.67
CA LYS A 100 1.60 14.59 4.93
C LYS A 100 2.53 14.97 3.78
N HIS A 101 3.22 14.01 3.18
CA HIS A 101 4.10 14.27 2.03
C HIS A 101 3.34 14.68 0.75
N GLN A 102 2.08 14.26 0.59
CA GLN A 102 1.21 14.68 -0.51
C GLN A 102 0.73 16.12 -0.29
N GLU A 103 0.30 16.46 0.94
CA GLU A 103 -0.04 17.82 1.34
C GLU A 103 1.13 18.78 1.14
N ASP A 104 2.31 18.42 1.67
CA ASP A 104 3.52 19.24 1.57
C ASP A 104 3.95 19.46 0.10
N SER A 105 3.83 18.43 -0.72
CA SER A 105 4.10 18.54 -2.15
C SER A 105 3.14 19.52 -2.83
N LEU A 106 1.84 19.36 -2.59
CA LEU A 106 0.82 20.24 -3.17
C LEU A 106 1.07 21.70 -2.77
N ILE A 107 1.27 21.97 -1.49
CA ILE A 107 1.49 23.34 -0.99
C ILE A 107 2.79 23.93 -1.56
N LYS A 108 3.89 23.20 -1.52
CA LYS A 108 5.20 23.70 -1.95
C LYS A 108 5.24 23.97 -3.47
N VAL A 109 4.72 23.04 -4.27
CA VAL A 109 4.69 23.21 -5.73
C VAL A 109 3.75 24.34 -6.13
N THR A 110 2.57 24.46 -5.51
CA THR A 110 1.64 25.57 -5.76
C THR A 110 2.28 26.93 -5.42
N ASN A 111 3.18 26.97 -4.45
CA ASN A 111 3.96 28.16 -4.09
C ASN A 111 5.24 28.34 -4.93
N GLY A 112 5.41 27.60 -6.03
CA GLY A 112 6.53 27.74 -6.96
C GLY A 112 7.83 27.07 -6.51
N SER A 113 7.81 26.20 -5.51
CA SER A 113 8.98 25.50 -5.03
C SER A 113 9.19 24.17 -5.76
N ASN A 114 10.45 23.79 -5.97
CA ASN A 114 10.80 22.45 -6.40
C ASN A 114 10.72 21.48 -5.21
N VAL A 115 10.22 20.26 -5.45
CA VAL A 115 10.04 19.25 -4.40
C VAL A 115 10.70 17.95 -4.81
N LEU A 116 11.45 17.37 -3.89
CA LEU A 116 11.97 16.00 -3.99
C LEU A 116 11.24 15.12 -2.97
N ILE A 117 10.60 14.04 -3.45
CA ILE A 117 9.82 13.13 -2.61
C ILE A 117 10.54 11.79 -2.52
N SER A 118 10.98 11.43 -1.31
CA SER A 118 11.57 10.13 -1.00
C SER A 118 10.73 9.44 0.05
N THR A 119 9.96 8.43 -0.35
CA THR A 119 9.09 7.63 0.54
C THR A 119 9.10 6.18 0.07
N GLY A 120 8.67 5.25 0.94
CA GLY A 120 8.54 3.82 0.61
C GLY A 120 7.59 3.54 -0.56
N THR A 121 7.59 2.31 -1.03
CA THR A 121 6.63 1.82 -2.03
C THR A 121 5.20 1.84 -1.46
N GLY A 122 4.21 2.12 -2.30
CA GLY A 122 2.80 2.17 -1.85
C GLY A 122 2.40 3.41 -1.04
N SER A 123 3.27 4.43 -0.95
CA SER A 123 2.99 5.67 -0.20
C SER A 123 2.13 6.71 -0.93
N GLY A 124 1.72 6.44 -2.17
CA GLY A 124 1.01 7.44 -2.98
C GLY A 124 1.93 8.54 -3.54
N LYS A 125 3.17 8.18 -3.95
CA LYS A 125 4.09 9.13 -4.62
C LYS A 125 3.52 9.70 -5.90
N THR A 126 2.77 8.89 -6.65
CA THR A 126 2.14 9.31 -7.91
C THR A 126 1.17 10.46 -7.66
N GLU A 127 0.36 10.37 -6.64
CA GLU A 127 -0.57 11.42 -6.25
C GLU A 127 0.16 12.70 -5.82
N SER A 128 1.33 12.56 -5.19
CA SER A 128 2.10 13.72 -4.73
C SER A 128 2.57 14.64 -5.86
N PHE A 129 2.80 14.13 -7.08
CA PHE A 129 3.12 14.97 -8.22
C PHE A 129 1.89 15.25 -9.12
N LEU A 130 0.91 14.35 -9.18
CA LEU A 130 -0.30 14.60 -9.98
C LEU A 130 -1.19 15.66 -9.37
N LEU A 131 -1.34 15.72 -8.05
CA LEU A 131 -2.15 16.73 -7.37
C LEU A 131 -1.76 18.16 -7.75
N PRO A 132 -0.50 18.61 -7.63
CA PRO A 132 -0.13 19.96 -8.01
C PRO A 132 -0.21 20.20 -9.53
N ILE A 133 0.07 19.22 -10.39
CA ILE A 133 -0.05 19.36 -11.84
C ILE A 133 -1.51 19.61 -12.21
N ILE A 134 -2.43 18.77 -11.74
CA ILE A 134 -3.85 18.91 -12.06
C ILE A 134 -4.41 20.20 -11.45
N ASN A 135 -3.98 20.54 -10.23
CA ASN A 135 -4.36 21.82 -9.61
C ASN A 135 -3.98 23.02 -10.49
N HIS A 136 -2.76 23.03 -11.02
CA HIS A 136 -2.27 24.07 -11.91
C HIS A 136 -3.08 24.13 -13.21
N LEU A 137 -3.31 22.99 -13.86
CA LEU A 137 -4.10 22.90 -15.10
C LEU A 137 -5.53 23.37 -14.90
N LEU A 138 -6.15 23.10 -13.76
CA LEU A 138 -7.51 23.58 -13.45
C LEU A 138 -7.55 25.11 -13.33
N PHE A 139 -6.53 25.74 -12.72
CA PHE A 139 -6.43 27.19 -12.68
C PHE A 139 -6.15 27.81 -14.05
N GLU A 140 -5.31 27.17 -14.86
CA GLU A 140 -5.09 27.64 -16.26
C GLU A 140 -6.35 27.50 -17.11
N LEU A 141 -7.15 26.46 -16.90
CA LEU A 141 -8.43 26.28 -17.58
C LEU A 141 -9.42 27.41 -17.23
N ASP A 142 -9.54 27.77 -15.95
CA ASP A 142 -10.43 28.86 -15.51
C ASP A 142 -9.95 30.22 -16.00
N ASN A 143 -8.64 30.42 -16.20
CA ASN A 143 -8.06 31.67 -16.70
C ASN A 143 -7.96 31.70 -18.23
N GLU A 144 -8.48 30.71 -18.95
CA GLU A 144 -8.39 30.58 -20.42
C GLU A 144 -6.94 30.64 -20.97
N THR A 145 -5.96 30.32 -20.16
CA THR A 145 -4.54 30.33 -20.52
C THR A 145 -4.07 29.02 -21.14
N LEU A 146 -4.88 27.97 -21.04
CA LEU A 146 -4.60 26.66 -21.65
C LEU A 146 -4.63 26.80 -23.19
N LYS A 147 -3.48 26.63 -23.82
CA LYS A 147 -3.38 26.57 -25.27
C LYS A 147 -3.88 25.21 -25.78
N ASN A 148 -4.73 25.20 -26.80
CA ASN A 148 -5.35 24.00 -27.37
C ASN A 148 -4.34 22.94 -27.91
N ASN A 149 -3.07 23.25 -28.01
CA ASN A 149 -2.04 22.39 -28.60
C ASN A 149 -0.92 21.98 -27.62
N GLY A 150 -1.10 22.14 -26.33
CA GLY A 150 -0.24 21.50 -25.31
C GLY A 150 1.23 21.90 -25.30
N VAL A 151 1.61 23.01 -25.91
CA VAL A 151 2.95 23.63 -25.85
C VAL A 151 2.81 25.13 -25.90
#